data_4029a82cf29691637ef6869e176d83d6
#
_entry.id   4029a82cf29691637ef6869e176d83d6
#
_cell.length_a   1.000
_cell.length_b   1.000
_cell.length_c   1.000
_cell.angle_alpha   90.00
_cell.angle_beta   90.00
_cell.angle_gamma   90.00
#
_symmetry.space_group_name_H-M   'P 1'
#
loop_
_entity.id
_entity.type
_entity.pdbx_description
1 polymer ?
#
loop_
_entity_poly.entity_id
_entity_poly.type
_entity_poly.pdbx_seq_one_letter_code
_entity_poly.pdbx_strand_id
1 'polypeptide(L)'
;KVNTVLVTNVKPYAELKLGQEVWKEGDKSFYFDTNVAYSVAQQNDWEATDPAFREANVQGKNLIDWLPGSTIWAGKRFYQRHDVHMIDFYYWDISGPGAGIENIDLGFGKLSLAATRSQEAGGSYTFSSQDIYNSSKDTANDVFDVRLAGLETNPDGVLELGVDYGRANTTDDYRLADGASKDGWMFTAEHTQSMLKGYNKFVVQYATDAMTTQGKGIPQGSFTGVDDSSNTVNNDINNNGSLVRILDHGAISLGDRWDLMYVGMYQDIDRDDNNGTTWYTVGVRPMFKWTPIMSTLLEVGYDNVKSQRTSDTNNQYKITLAQQWQAGDSIWSRPAIRLFATYAKWDEKWGYDNGIAYKDTSATTYSRGDNDEWSFGAQMEIWW
;
A
#
# COMPACT_ATOMS: atom_id res chain seq x y z
N LYS A 1 6.05 8.79 7.13
CA LYS A 1 6.90 8.86 5.92
C LYS A 1 5.98 8.91 4.72
N VAL A 2 5.92 10.05 4.08
CA VAL A 2 5.24 10.16 2.80
C VAL A 2 6.20 9.68 1.71
N ASN A 3 5.84 8.62 1.04
CA ASN A 3 6.65 8.06 -0.04
C ASN A 3 6.14 8.57 -1.39
N THR A 4 6.58 9.73 -1.80
CA THR A 4 6.51 10.06 -3.21
C THR A 4 7.57 9.25 -3.95
N VAL A 5 7.18 8.41 -4.91
CA VAL A 5 8.04 7.42 -5.57
C VAL A 5 8.79 7.99 -6.78
N LEU A 6 9.35 9.17 -6.69
CA LEU A 6 10.52 9.49 -7.48
C LEU A 6 11.72 9.56 -6.54
N VAL A 7 12.21 8.39 -6.22
CA VAL A 7 13.53 8.06 -5.65
C VAL A 7 14.07 8.96 -4.54
N THR A 8 14.02 8.44 -3.33
CA THR A 8 14.92 8.90 -2.26
C THR A 8 15.55 7.76 -1.46
N ASN A 9 15.42 6.51 -1.92
CA ASN A 9 16.10 5.41 -1.25
C ASN A 9 16.95 4.64 -2.27
N VAL A 10 18.25 4.73 -2.13
CA VAL A 10 19.22 3.84 -2.79
C VAL A 10 19.11 2.48 -2.10
N LYS A 11 18.00 1.79 -2.30
CA LYS A 11 17.85 0.39 -1.92
C LYS A 11 17.59 -0.38 -3.21
N PRO A 12 18.55 -1.20 -3.65
CA PRO A 12 18.27 -2.17 -4.69
C PRO A 12 17.10 -3.03 -4.25
N TYR A 13 16.06 -3.06 -5.08
CA TYR A 13 14.89 -3.88 -4.88
C TYR A 13 14.61 -4.65 -6.17
N ALA A 14 14.45 -5.96 -6.05
CA ALA A 14 14.12 -6.82 -7.18
C ALA A 14 13.06 -7.83 -6.78
N GLU A 15 12.07 -8.04 -7.65
CA GLU A 15 11.12 -9.14 -7.55
C GLU A 15 11.29 -10.05 -8.75
N LEU A 16 11.31 -11.37 -8.51
CA LEU A 16 11.24 -12.37 -9.54
C LEU A 16 9.88 -13.08 -9.42
N LYS A 17 8.98 -12.76 -10.33
CA LYS A 17 7.68 -13.40 -10.43
C LYS A 17 7.72 -14.46 -11.53
N LEU A 18 7.37 -15.69 -11.20
CA LEU A 18 7.30 -16.83 -12.10
C LEU A 18 5.90 -17.43 -12.02
N GLY A 19 5.29 -17.68 -13.17
CA GLY A 19 3.98 -18.30 -13.26
C GLY A 19 3.91 -19.26 -14.42
N GLN A 20 3.16 -20.35 -14.26
CA GLN A 20 2.99 -21.35 -15.29
C GLN A 20 1.60 -22.02 -15.20
N GLU A 21 0.97 -22.20 -16.37
CA GLU A 21 -0.15 -23.14 -16.51
C GLU A 21 0.43 -24.56 -16.39
N VAL A 22 0.09 -25.25 -15.30
CA VAL A 22 0.65 -26.57 -14.98
C VAL A 22 -0.24 -27.70 -15.46
N TRP A 23 -1.49 -27.41 -15.77
CA TRP A 23 -2.45 -28.36 -16.31
C TRP A 23 -3.58 -27.66 -17.05
N LYS A 24 -4.06 -28.28 -18.14
CA LYS A 24 -5.20 -27.79 -18.93
C LYS A 24 -5.95 -28.92 -19.58
N GLU A 25 -7.27 -28.86 -19.50
CA GLU A 25 -8.19 -29.75 -20.22
C GLU A 25 -9.45 -28.97 -20.63
N GLY A 26 -9.62 -28.78 -21.93
CA GLY A 26 -10.69 -27.93 -22.46
C GLY A 26 -10.52 -26.48 -22.02
N ASP A 27 -11.51 -25.96 -21.32
CA ASP A 27 -11.54 -24.61 -20.74
C ASP A 27 -11.11 -24.57 -19.26
N LYS A 28 -10.84 -25.74 -18.66
CA LYS A 28 -10.37 -25.88 -17.28
C LYS A 28 -8.85 -25.83 -17.22
N SER A 29 -8.30 -25.10 -16.27
CA SER A 29 -6.85 -25.06 -16.09
C SER A 29 -6.44 -24.84 -14.63
N PHE A 30 -5.21 -25.28 -14.33
CA PHE A 30 -4.50 -24.92 -13.11
C PHE A 30 -3.27 -24.10 -13.45
N TYR A 31 -3.10 -22.98 -12.74
CA TYR A 31 -1.97 -22.08 -12.84
C TYR A 31 -1.26 -22.00 -11.49
N PHE A 32 0.06 -22.13 -11.49
CA PHE A 32 0.90 -21.91 -10.32
C PHE A 32 1.63 -20.57 -10.48
N ASP A 33 1.66 -19.79 -9.40
CA ASP A 33 2.32 -18.48 -9.35
C ASP A 33 3.19 -18.36 -8.11
N THR A 34 4.40 -17.80 -8.28
CA THR A 34 5.34 -17.55 -7.21
C THR A 34 6.08 -16.24 -7.42
N ASN A 35 6.37 -15.54 -6.34
CA ASN A 35 7.12 -14.29 -6.33
C ASN A 35 8.12 -14.26 -5.18
N VAL A 36 9.37 -14.00 -5.51
CA VAL A 36 10.47 -13.85 -4.57
C VAL A 36 11.07 -12.46 -4.70
N ALA A 37 11.21 -11.75 -3.62
CA ALA A 37 11.76 -10.41 -3.59
C ALA A 37 13.07 -10.34 -2.81
N TYR A 38 13.95 -9.46 -3.27
CA TYR A 38 15.19 -9.07 -2.61
C TYR A 38 15.16 -7.58 -2.32
N SER A 39 15.47 -7.21 -1.09
CA SER A 39 15.64 -5.81 -0.69
C SER A 39 16.89 -5.70 0.17
N VAL A 40 17.86 -4.94 -0.27
CA VAL A 40 19.14 -4.79 0.43
C VAL A 40 19.39 -3.33 0.78
N ALA A 41 20.06 -3.10 1.91
CA ALA A 41 20.72 -1.82 2.16
C ALA A 41 22.02 -1.85 1.37
N GLN A 42 22.17 -0.93 0.41
CA GLN A 42 23.37 -0.87 -0.42
C GLN A 42 24.62 -0.64 0.44
N GLN A 43 25.63 -1.48 0.25
CA GLN A 43 26.94 -1.32 0.89
C GLN A 43 28.03 -1.11 -0.17
N ASN A 44 28.43 -2.13 -0.87
CA ASN A 44 29.43 -2.05 -1.94
C ASN A 44 28.98 -2.92 -3.12
N ASP A 45 29.58 -4.07 -3.29
CA ASP A 45 29.35 -5.03 -4.37
C ASP A 45 29.01 -6.44 -3.85
N TRP A 46 28.92 -6.59 -2.53
CA TRP A 46 28.62 -7.85 -1.87
C TRP A 46 27.57 -7.68 -0.77
N GLU A 47 26.32 -7.60 -1.18
CA GLU A 47 25.19 -7.55 -0.26
C GLU A 47 24.63 -8.94 -0.03
N ALA A 48 24.58 -9.34 1.23
CA ALA A 48 23.90 -10.55 1.66
C ALA A 48 22.51 -10.20 2.21
N THR A 49 21.47 -10.80 1.66
CA THR A 49 20.11 -10.67 2.16
C THR A 49 19.34 -11.96 1.93
N ASP A 50 18.44 -12.28 2.85
CA ASP A 50 17.51 -13.39 2.66
C ASP A 50 16.38 -12.97 1.72
N PRO A 51 16.01 -13.85 0.76
CA PRO A 51 14.88 -13.56 -0.13
C PRO A 51 13.56 -13.60 0.64
N ALA A 52 12.72 -12.60 0.40
CA ALA A 52 11.36 -12.57 0.91
C ALA A 52 10.42 -13.37 -0.01
N PHE A 53 9.76 -14.37 0.52
CA PHE A 53 8.76 -15.15 -0.21
C PHE A 53 7.42 -14.38 -0.23
N ARG A 54 7.16 -13.67 -1.33
CA ARG A 54 6.03 -12.75 -1.45
C ARG A 54 4.74 -13.45 -1.86
N GLU A 55 4.81 -14.36 -2.83
CA GLU A 55 3.66 -15.11 -3.34
C GLU A 55 4.02 -16.57 -3.58
N ALA A 56 3.08 -17.47 -3.30
CA ALA A 56 3.04 -18.85 -3.76
C ALA A 56 1.61 -19.33 -3.69
N ASN A 57 0.97 -19.46 -4.84
CA ASN A 57 -0.42 -19.83 -4.91
C ASN A 57 -0.74 -20.70 -6.13
N VAL A 58 -1.84 -21.41 -6.04
CA VAL A 58 -2.44 -22.16 -7.14
C VAL A 58 -3.79 -21.56 -7.46
N GLN A 59 -4.07 -21.40 -8.73
CA GLN A 59 -5.33 -20.87 -9.26
C GLN A 59 -5.94 -21.91 -10.19
N GLY A 60 -7.20 -22.25 -9.96
CA GLY A 60 -7.97 -23.18 -10.79
C GLY A 60 -9.11 -22.44 -11.49
N LYS A 61 -9.03 -22.32 -12.82
CA LYS A 61 -10.04 -21.64 -13.64
C LYS A 61 -11.07 -22.63 -14.18
N ASN A 62 -12.33 -22.20 -14.19
CA ASN A 62 -13.48 -22.96 -14.72
C ASN A 62 -13.67 -24.34 -14.07
N LEU A 63 -13.24 -24.53 -12.82
CA LEU A 63 -13.36 -25.82 -12.14
C LEU A 63 -14.79 -26.12 -11.68
N ILE A 64 -15.63 -25.11 -11.56
CA ILE A 64 -17.03 -25.23 -11.13
C ILE A 64 -17.93 -25.04 -12.34
N ASP A 65 -18.53 -26.13 -12.82
CA ASP A 65 -19.32 -26.16 -14.08
C ASP A 65 -20.50 -25.16 -14.08
N TRP A 66 -21.09 -24.89 -12.93
CA TRP A 66 -22.23 -23.98 -12.80
C TRP A 66 -21.81 -22.50 -12.50
N LEU A 67 -20.51 -22.23 -12.40
CA LEU A 67 -19.91 -20.89 -12.28
C LEU A 67 -18.84 -20.68 -13.38
N PRO A 68 -19.23 -20.63 -14.65
CA PRO A 68 -18.29 -20.50 -15.75
C PRO A 68 -17.51 -19.18 -15.65
N GLY A 69 -16.21 -19.21 -15.96
CA GLY A 69 -15.33 -18.05 -15.86
C GLY A 69 -14.74 -17.80 -14.46
N SER A 70 -15.29 -18.44 -13.43
CA SER A 70 -14.77 -18.29 -12.07
C SER A 70 -13.38 -18.91 -11.88
N THR A 71 -12.64 -18.38 -10.95
CA THR A 71 -11.30 -18.86 -10.57
C THR A 71 -11.26 -19.10 -9.06
N ILE A 72 -10.99 -20.33 -8.65
CA ILE A 72 -10.68 -20.66 -7.25
C ILE A 72 -9.19 -20.52 -7.05
N TRP A 73 -8.77 -19.97 -5.93
CA TRP A 73 -7.35 -19.87 -5.60
C TRP A 73 -7.08 -20.21 -4.13
N ALA A 74 -5.86 -20.68 -3.86
CA ALA A 74 -5.35 -20.90 -2.52
C ALA A 74 -3.84 -20.70 -2.48
N GLY A 75 -3.34 -20.15 -1.35
CA GLY A 75 -1.93 -19.87 -1.12
C GLY A 75 -1.67 -18.43 -0.71
N LYS A 76 -0.40 -18.02 -0.71
CA LYS A 76 0.00 -16.64 -0.43
C LYS A 76 -0.03 -15.83 -1.72
N ARG A 77 -0.80 -14.73 -1.72
CA ARG A 77 -1.06 -13.98 -2.95
C ARG A 77 -1.18 -12.47 -2.69
N PHE A 78 -0.77 -11.67 -3.68
CA PHE A 78 -1.21 -10.28 -3.81
C PHE A 78 -2.63 -10.26 -4.38
N TYR A 79 -3.61 -10.18 -3.49
CA TYR A 79 -5.01 -10.31 -3.86
C TYR A 79 -5.62 -8.96 -4.23
N GLN A 80 -5.94 -8.78 -5.52
CA GLN A 80 -6.68 -7.63 -6.08
C GLN A 80 -6.31 -6.28 -5.42
N ARG A 81 -5.00 -6.00 -5.33
CA ARG A 81 -4.51 -4.77 -4.69
C ARG A 81 -4.81 -3.54 -5.53
N HIS A 82 -5.25 -2.48 -4.86
CA HIS A 82 -5.41 -1.16 -5.45
C HIS A 82 -4.42 -0.18 -4.82
N ASP A 83 -3.71 0.54 -5.67
CA ASP A 83 -2.68 1.50 -5.24
C ASP A 83 -2.71 2.80 -6.03
N VAL A 84 -2.11 3.82 -5.44
CA VAL A 84 -1.71 5.04 -6.14
C VAL A 84 -0.23 4.91 -6.48
N HIS A 85 0.08 4.50 -7.68
CA HIS A 85 1.45 4.24 -8.13
C HIS A 85 2.40 5.44 -7.92
N MET A 86 1.90 6.67 -8.09
CA MET A 86 2.71 7.87 -7.96
C MET A 86 3.31 8.06 -6.56
N ILE A 87 2.63 7.61 -5.51
CA ILE A 87 3.03 7.75 -4.10
C ILE A 87 3.24 6.41 -3.40
N ASP A 88 3.23 5.27 -4.13
CA ASP A 88 3.37 3.90 -3.60
C ASP A 88 2.42 3.64 -2.42
N PHE A 89 1.17 4.06 -2.57
CA PHE A 89 0.18 3.98 -1.52
C PHE A 89 -0.91 2.98 -1.85
N TYR A 90 -0.90 1.84 -1.15
CA TYR A 90 -1.93 0.80 -1.28
C TYR A 90 -3.10 1.15 -0.38
N TYR A 91 -4.20 1.61 -0.97
CA TYR A 91 -5.41 2.00 -0.23
C TYR A 91 -6.39 0.85 -0.04
N TRP A 92 -6.25 -0.24 -0.82
CA TRP A 92 -7.04 -1.47 -0.67
C TRP A 92 -6.16 -2.68 -0.91
N ASP A 93 -5.71 -3.31 0.17
CA ASP A 93 -4.77 -4.43 0.14
C ASP A 93 -5.01 -5.36 1.32
N ILE A 94 -5.55 -6.54 1.03
CA ILE A 94 -5.74 -7.63 1.98
C ILE A 94 -4.84 -8.83 1.67
N SER A 95 -3.75 -8.60 0.95
CA SER A 95 -2.82 -9.64 0.50
C SER A 95 -2.27 -10.47 1.66
N GLY A 96 -2.10 -11.76 1.41
CA GLY A 96 -1.56 -12.69 2.39
C GLY A 96 -1.84 -14.14 2.01
N PRO A 97 -1.48 -15.10 2.88
CA PRO A 97 -1.96 -16.48 2.78
C PRO A 97 -3.48 -16.51 2.90
N GLY A 98 -4.13 -17.26 2.03
CA GLY A 98 -5.58 -17.33 2.02
C GLY A 98 -6.14 -18.20 0.92
N ALA A 99 -7.43 -18.06 0.70
CA ALA A 99 -8.16 -18.72 -0.38
C ALA A 99 -9.36 -17.86 -0.80
N GLY A 100 -9.82 -18.08 -2.00
CA GLY A 100 -10.99 -17.35 -2.50
C GLY A 100 -11.53 -17.91 -3.81
N ILE A 101 -12.62 -17.30 -4.25
CA ILE A 101 -13.18 -17.48 -5.57
C ILE A 101 -13.40 -16.12 -6.21
N GLU A 102 -12.97 -15.94 -7.43
CA GLU A 102 -13.00 -14.69 -8.17
C GLU A 102 -13.80 -14.84 -9.46
N ASN A 103 -14.28 -13.70 -9.96
CA ASN A 103 -14.92 -13.59 -11.27
C ASN A 103 -16.19 -14.43 -11.42
N ILE A 104 -16.97 -14.59 -10.37
CA ILE A 104 -18.32 -15.16 -10.47
C ILE A 104 -19.18 -14.18 -11.27
N ASP A 105 -19.59 -14.58 -12.44
CA ASP A 105 -20.39 -13.74 -13.35
C ASP A 105 -21.85 -13.68 -12.87
N LEU A 106 -22.32 -12.49 -12.52
CA LEU A 106 -23.71 -12.23 -12.13
C LEU A 106 -24.55 -11.64 -13.28
N GLY A 107 -23.95 -11.47 -14.46
CA GLY A 107 -24.58 -10.87 -15.64
C GLY A 107 -24.54 -9.33 -15.67
N PHE A 108 -24.47 -8.67 -14.51
CA PHE A 108 -24.34 -7.21 -14.38
C PHE A 108 -23.04 -6.78 -13.71
N GLY A 109 -22.23 -7.70 -13.27
CA GLY A 109 -20.95 -7.51 -12.60
C GLY A 109 -20.33 -8.82 -12.20
N LYS A 110 -19.12 -8.77 -11.65
CA LYS A 110 -18.36 -9.93 -11.22
C LYS A 110 -18.17 -9.92 -9.72
N LEU A 111 -18.62 -10.98 -9.06
CA LEU A 111 -18.46 -11.16 -7.61
C LEU A 111 -17.17 -11.93 -7.33
N SER A 112 -16.42 -11.46 -6.35
CA SER A 112 -15.24 -12.13 -5.78
C SER A 112 -15.38 -12.24 -4.27
N LEU A 113 -14.97 -13.37 -3.71
CA LEU A 113 -15.00 -13.66 -2.28
C LEU A 113 -13.62 -14.18 -1.87
N ALA A 114 -13.05 -13.66 -0.80
CA ALA A 114 -11.76 -14.13 -0.29
C ALA A 114 -11.71 -14.14 1.24
N ALA A 115 -10.85 -14.99 1.75
CA ALA A 115 -10.42 -14.95 3.14
C ALA A 115 -8.88 -14.99 3.15
N THR A 116 -8.26 -14.00 3.78
CA THR A 116 -6.80 -13.91 3.88
C THR A 116 -6.39 -13.72 5.33
N ARG A 117 -5.14 -14.09 5.62
CA ARG A 117 -4.51 -13.83 6.90
C ARG A 117 -3.29 -12.96 6.69
N SER A 118 -3.22 -11.85 7.38
CA SER A 118 -2.00 -11.08 7.51
C SER A 118 -1.43 -11.31 8.91
N GLN A 119 -0.10 -11.39 9.00
CA GLN A 119 0.60 -11.50 10.26
C GLN A 119 1.60 -10.37 10.34
N GLU A 120 1.51 -9.54 11.36
CA GLU A 120 2.59 -8.62 11.69
C GLU A 120 3.51 -9.26 12.70
N ALA A 121 4.80 -9.29 12.36
CA ALA A 121 5.82 -9.60 13.33
C ALA A 121 5.82 -8.51 14.42
N GLY A 122 5.71 -8.90 15.67
CA GLY A 122 5.59 -7.97 16.80
C GLY A 122 6.67 -6.91 16.79
N GLY A 123 6.28 -5.72 16.58
CA GLY A 123 6.80 -4.42 17.04
C GLY A 123 8.25 -4.05 16.91
N SER A 124 9.13 -4.83 16.32
CA SER A 124 10.50 -4.39 16.08
C SER A 124 10.95 -4.73 14.68
N TYR A 125 11.17 -3.72 13.86
CA TYR A 125 11.85 -3.84 12.55
C TYR A 125 13.34 -4.20 12.65
N THR A 126 13.79 -4.73 13.77
CA THR A 126 15.09 -5.35 13.88
C THR A 126 14.95 -6.80 13.50
N PHE A 127 15.25 -7.10 12.24
CA PHE A 127 15.45 -8.46 11.77
C PHE A 127 16.61 -9.09 12.54
N SER A 128 16.33 -9.64 13.71
CA SER A 128 17.20 -10.64 14.29
C SER A 128 16.76 -12.01 13.77
N SER A 129 17.69 -12.85 13.42
CA SER A 129 17.42 -14.22 12.95
C SER A 129 16.65 -15.09 13.97
N GLN A 130 16.40 -14.57 15.16
CA GLN A 130 15.62 -15.21 16.22
C GLN A 130 14.13 -14.84 16.18
N ASP A 131 13.76 -13.69 15.57
CA ASP A 131 12.36 -13.24 15.54
C ASP A 131 11.50 -14.02 14.54
N ILE A 132 12.13 -14.68 13.57
CA ILE A 132 11.45 -15.53 12.57
C ILE A 132 10.82 -16.77 13.21
N TYR A 133 11.29 -17.22 14.35
CA TYR A 133 10.88 -18.47 15.01
C TYR A 133 9.98 -18.27 16.24
N ASN A 134 9.77 -17.06 16.70
CA ASN A 134 8.88 -16.80 17.84
C ASN A 134 7.46 -16.49 17.36
N SER A 135 6.81 -17.47 16.73
CA SER A 135 5.43 -17.38 16.26
C SER A 135 4.40 -17.17 17.38
N SER A 136 4.79 -17.30 18.63
CA SER A 136 3.92 -17.09 19.79
C SER A 136 3.68 -15.62 20.12
N LYS A 137 4.44 -14.70 19.54
CA LYS A 137 4.32 -13.26 19.80
C LYS A 137 3.65 -12.47 18.67
N ASP A 138 3.17 -13.15 17.63
CA ASP A 138 2.63 -12.50 16.46
C ASP A 138 1.11 -12.44 16.51
N THR A 139 0.54 -11.27 16.20
CA THR A 139 -0.90 -11.15 15.98
C THR A 139 -1.22 -11.39 14.53
N ALA A 140 -2.04 -12.40 14.26
CA ALA A 140 -2.63 -12.59 12.96
C ALA A 140 -3.96 -11.82 12.85
N ASN A 141 -4.24 -11.30 11.66
CA ASN A 141 -5.54 -10.74 11.33
C ASN A 141 -6.16 -11.55 10.21
N ASP A 142 -7.35 -12.06 10.46
CA ASP A 142 -8.16 -12.72 9.45
C ASP A 142 -9.05 -11.66 8.79
N VAL A 143 -8.98 -11.55 7.47
CA VAL A 143 -9.79 -10.61 6.70
C VAL A 143 -10.66 -11.40 5.73
N PHE A 144 -11.96 -11.12 5.77
CA PHE A 144 -12.96 -11.64 4.83
C PHE A 144 -13.36 -10.51 3.90
N ASP A 145 -13.27 -10.75 2.60
CA ASP A 145 -13.47 -9.77 1.54
C ASP A 145 -14.59 -10.22 0.60
N VAL A 146 -15.42 -9.26 0.25
CA VAL A 146 -16.49 -9.41 -0.75
C VAL A 146 -16.38 -8.22 -1.70
N ARG A 147 -16.15 -8.47 -2.99
CA ARG A 147 -16.09 -7.43 -4.03
C ARG A 147 -17.05 -7.71 -5.16
N LEU A 148 -17.67 -6.65 -5.63
CA LEU A 148 -18.52 -6.63 -6.81
C LEU A 148 -17.97 -5.60 -7.79
N ALA A 149 -17.32 -6.06 -8.84
CA ALA A 149 -16.61 -5.24 -9.82
C ALA A 149 -17.30 -5.23 -11.19
N GLY A 150 -16.93 -4.27 -12.03
CA GLY A 150 -17.41 -4.19 -13.41
C GLY A 150 -18.85 -3.72 -13.54
N LEU A 151 -19.38 -2.98 -12.55
CA LEU A 151 -20.71 -2.36 -12.64
C LEU A 151 -20.64 -1.17 -13.60
N GLU A 152 -21.22 -1.28 -14.76
CA GLU A 152 -21.28 -0.17 -15.73
C GLU A 152 -22.15 0.98 -15.18
N THR A 153 -21.59 2.18 -15.09
CA THR A 153 -22.26 3.36 -14.55
C THR A 153 -22.56 4.41 -15.62
N ASN A 154 -21.60 4.61 -16.51
CA ASN A 154 -21.67 5.58 -17.62
C ASN A 154 -20.73 5.11 -18.75
N PRO A 155 -20.75 5.69 -19.95
CA PRO A 155 -19.83 5.31 -21.03
C PRO A 155 -18.38 5.34 -20.56
N ASP A 156 -17.67 4.22 -20.74
CA ASP A 156 -16.28 4.00 -20.32
C ASP A 156 -16.03 4.12 -18.81
N GLY A 157 -17.11 4.11 -17.99
CA GLY A 157 -17.07 4.19 -16.54
C GLY A 157 -17.57 2.93 -15.88
N VAL A 158 -16.80 2.39 -14.91
CA VAL A 158 -17.17 1.22 -14.13
C VAL A 158 -17.00 1.47 -12.63
N LEU A 159 -17.88 0.89 -11.84
CA LEU A 159 -17.85 0.96 -10.38
C LEU A 159 -17.47 -0.42 -9.81
N GLU A 160 -16.61 -0.40 -8.81
CA GLU A 160 -16.32 -1.52 -7.94
C GLU A 160 -16.73 -1.19 -6.50
N LEU A 161 -17.44 -2.11 -5.87
CA LEU A 161 -17.88 -2.02 -4.47
C LEU A 161 -17.25 -3.14 -3.67
N GLY A 162 -16.79 -2.85 -2.47
CA GLY A 162 -16.22 -3.85 -1.60
C GLY A 162 -16.58 -3.68 -0.14
N VAL A 163 -16.61 -4.81 0.54
CA VAL A 163 -16.78 -4.90 1.99
C VAL A 163 -15.74 -5.86 2.53
N ASP A 164 -14.92 -5.37 3.45
CA ASP A 164 -13.94 -6.16 4.18
C ASP A 164 -14.34 -6.23 5.65
N TYR A 165 -14.26 -7.42 6.24
CA TYR A 165 -14.37 -7.63 7.67
C TYR A 165 -13.05 -8.18 8.19
N GLY A 166 -12.37 -7.44 9.04
CA GLY A 166 -11.12 -7.85 9.67
C GLY A 166 -11.31 -8.24 11.12
N ARG A 167 -10.63 -9.29 11.54
CA ARG A 167 -10.64 -9.75 12.92
C ARG A 167 -9.24 -10.10 13.38
N ALA A 168 -8.81 -9.54 14.50
CA ALA A 168 -7.57 -9.90 15.16
C ALA A 168 -7.68 -11.31 15.75
N ASN A 169 -6.69 -12.15 15.46
CA ASN A 169 -6.53 -13.48 16.02
C ASN A 169 -5.29 -13.46 16.94
N THR A 170 -5.52 -13.19 18.21
CA THR A 170 -4.47 -13.09 19.22
C THR A 170 -4.11 -14.46 19.77
N THR A 171 -2.83 -14.68 20.07
CA THR A 171 -2.34 -15.86 20.79
C THR A 171 -2.47 -15.65 22.32
N ASP A 172 -2.27 -16.72 23.09
CA ASP A 172 -2.32 -16.64 24.57
C ASP A 172 -1.25 -15.71 25.16
N ASP A 173 -0.10 -15.60 24.47
CA ASP A 173 1.02 -14.74 24.87
C ASP A 173 0.90 -13.30 24.35
N TYR A 174 -0.12 -13.03 23.54
CA TYR A 174 -0.29 -11.75 22.87
C TYR A 174 -1.74 -11.29 22.92
N ARG A 175 -2.01 -10.25 23.67
CA ARG A 175 -3.35 -9.69 23.79
C ARG A 175 -3.41 -8.26 23.21
N LEU A 176 -4.58 -7.88 22.76
CA LEU A 176 -4.86 -6.49 22.40
C LEU A 176 -4.76 -5.61 23.65
N ALA A 177 -4.42 -4.34 23.46
CA ALA A 177 -4.50 -3.33 24.51
C ALA A 177 -5.89 -3.33 25.14
N ASP A 178 -5.97 -3.01 26.42
CA ASP A 178 -7.25 -2.94 27.13
C ASP A 178 -8.16 -1.91 26.44
N GLY A 179 -9.36 -2.35 26.08
CA GLY A 179 -10.33 -1.52 25.36
C GLY A 179 -10.19 -1.48 23.84
N ALA A 180 -9.16 -2.09 23.26
CA ALA A 180 -9.04 -2.17 21.81
C ALA A 180 -10.06 -3.13 21.20
N SER A 181 -10.63 -2.77 20.06
CA SER A 181 -11.54 -3.61 19.31
C SER A 181 -10.81 -4.78 18.64
N LYS A 182 -11.44 -5.96 18.67
CA LYS A 182 -10.92 -7.17 18.02
C LYS A 182 -11.22 -7.23 16.55
N ASP A 183 -12.20 -6.48 16.07
CA ASP A 183 -12.70 -6.53 14.70
C ASP A 183 -13.03 -5.14 14.17
N GLY A 184 -13.33 -5.08 12.88
CA GLY A 184 -13.72 -3.87 12.19
C GLY A 184 -14.20 -4.16 10.78
N TRP A 185 -14.78 -3.16 10.17
CA TRP A 185 -15.30 -3.20 8.81
C TRP A 185 -14.65 -2.13 7.95
N MET A 186 -14.49 -2.42 6.65
CA MET A 186 -14.16 -1.43 5.66
C MET A 186 -15.11 -1.54 4.47
N PHE A 187 -15.61 -0.40 4.04
CA PHE A 187 -16.44 -0.26 2.84
C PHE A 187 -15.66 0.56 1.82
N THR A 188 -15.58 0.07 0.60
CA THR A 188 -14.90 0.73 -0.51
C THR A 188 -15.85 0.88 -1.68
N ALA A 189 -15.88 2.09 -2.27
CA ALA A 189 -16.49 2.34 -3.56
C ALA A 189 -15.44 3.02 -4.45
N GLU A 190 -15.11 2.38 -5.57
CA GLU A 190 -14.15 2.89 -6.55
C GLU A 190 -14.80 3.00 -7.92
N HIS A 191 -14.83 4.21 -8.48
CA HIS A 191 -15.24 4.46 -9.84
C HIS A 191 -14.02 4.67 -10.72
N THR A 192 -13.87 3.83 -11.73
CA THR A 192 -12.82 3.95 -12.74
C THR A 192 -13.41 4.48 -14.04
N GLN A 193 -12.91 5.61 -14.53
CA GLN A 193 -13.25 6.20 -15.82
C GLN A 193 -12.09 6.05 -16.78
N SER A 194 -12.28 5.34 -17.89
CA SER A 194 -11.33 5.35 -18.98
C SER A 194 -11.46 6.69 -19.73
N MET A 195 -10.37 7.42 -19.87
CA MET A 195 -10.37 8.74 -20.51
C MET A 195 -8.97 9.13 -20.99
N LEU A 196 -8.88 9.93 -22.05
CA LEU A 196 -7.61 10.52 -22.55
C LEU A 196 -6.47 9.51 -22.70
N LYS A 197 -6.74 8.34 -23.28
CA LYS A 197 -5.81 7.21 -23.42
C LYS A 197 -5.21 6.71 -22.09
N GLY A 198 -5.93 6.91 -20.99
CA GLY A 198 -5.56 6.52 -19.64
C GLY A 198 -6.79 6.32 -18.78
N TYR A 199 -6.69 6.68 -17.51
CA TYR A 199 -7.78 6.48 -16.55
C TYR A 199 -7.79 7.56 -15.47
N ASN A 200 -8.97 7.73 -14.87
CA ASN A 200 -9.18 8.36 -13.56
C ASN A 200 -9.85 7.36 -12.64
N LYS A 201 -9.42 7.32 -11.38
CA LYS A 201 -10.07 6.57 -10.31
C LYS A 201 -10.49 7.52 -9.20
N PHE A 202 -11.77 7.48 -8.86
CA PHE A 202 -12.33 8.16 -7.71
C PHE A 202 -12.77 7.14 -6.67
N VAL A 203 -12.24 7.27 -5.44
CA VAL A 203 -12.39 6.27 -4.38
C VAL A 203 -12.95 6.93 -3.13
N VAL A 204 -13.93 6.26 -2.51
CA VAL A 204 -14.42 6.60 -1.17
C VAL A 204 -14.32 5.36 -0.31
N GLN A 205 -13.71 5.51 0.87
CA GLN A 205 -13.60 4.44 1.86
C GLN A 205 -14.06 4.93 3.22
N TYR A 206 -14.77 4.04 3.92
CA TYR A 206 -15.10 4.18 5.32
C TYR A 206 -14.71 2.91 6.05
N ALA A 207 -13.97 3.04 7.14
CA ALA A 207 -13.60 1.88 7.95
C ALA A 207 -13.81 2.15 9.44
N THR A 208 -13.95 1.08 10.20
CA THR A 208 -14.07 1.11 11.66
C THR A 208 -12.99 0.27 12.31
N ASP A 209 -12.56 0.68 13.47
CA ASP A 209 -11.76 -0.09 14.44
C ASP A 209 -10.56 -0.80 13.76
N ALA A 210 -10.50 -2.14 13.82
CA ALA A 210 -9.41 -2.94 13.29
C ALA A 210 -9.13 -2.73 11.78
N MET A 211 -10.07 -2.18 11.02
CA MET A 211 -9.93 -1.95 9.57
C MET A 211 -9.54 -0.50 9.22
N THR A 212 -9.26 0.35 10.20
CA THR A 212 -8.92 1.75 9.95
C THR A 212 -7.48 1.95 9.46
N THR A 213 -6.69 0.88 9.33
CA THR A 213 -5.30 0.93 8.89
C THR A 213 -5.17 0.54 7.42
N GLN A 214 -5.18 1.50 6.51
CA GLN A 214 -4.84 1.35 5.09
C GLN A 214 -5.48 0.15 4.38
N GLY A 215 -6.62 -0.33 4.86
CA GLY A 215 -7.30 -1.47 4.28
C GLY A 215 -6.70 -2.83 4.59
N LYS A 216 -5.75 -2.94 5.50
CA LYS A 216 -5.09 -4.21 5.82
C LYS A 216 -5.67 -4.94 7.03
N GLY A 217 -6.68 -4.49 7.70
CA GLY A 217 -7.23 -5.18 8.87
C GLY A 217 -6.24 -5.39 10.02
N ILE A 218 -5.18 -4.59 10.04
CA ILE A 218 -4.17 -4.64 11.09
C ILE A 218 -4.57 -3.58 12.10
N PRO A 219 -4.89 -3.97 13.35
CA PRO A 219 -5.13 -2.98 14.39
C PRO A 219 -3.89 -2.07 14.47
N GLN A 220 -4.07 -0.76 14.32
CA GLN A 220 -3.01 0.19 14.66
C GLN A 220 -2.92 0.26 16.17
N GLY A 221 -2.16 -0.63 16.72
CA GLY A 221 -1.73 -0.55 18.06
C GLY A 221 -0.30 -1.04 18.08
N SER A 222 0.54 -0.51 18.90
CA SER A 222 1.72 -1.24 19.21
C SER A 222 1.25 -2.49 19.94
N PHE A 223 1.30 -3.59 19.23
CA PHE A 223 1.23 -4.87 19.87
C PHE A 223 2.53 -5.06 20.60
N THR A 224 2.62 -4.60 21.81
CA THR A 224 3.67 -5.03 22.69
C THR A 224 3.21 -6.31 23.31
N GLY A 225 3.86 -7.39 22.95
CA GLY A 225 3.77 -8.62 23.70
C GLY A 225 4.10 -8.30 25.16
N VAL A 226 3.26 -8.72 26.08
CA VAL A 226 3.61 -8.76 27.49
C VAL A 226 4.58 -9.91 27.64
N ASP A 227 5.87 -9.62 27.69
CA ASP A 227 6.81 -10.54 28.27
C ASP A 227 6.55 -10.55 29.77
N ASP A 228 6.06 -11.67 30.31
CA ASP A 228 5.82 -11.88 31.75
C ASP A 228 7.04 -11.57 32.61
N SER A 229 8.23 -11.49 32.02
CA SER A 229 9.49 -11.22 32.72
C SER A 229 9.83 -9.73 32.83
N SER A 230 9.26 -8.83 32.05
CA SER A 230 9.72 -7.44 31.97
C SER A 230 8.73 -6.38 32.40
N ASN A 231 7.48 -6.70 32.65
CA ASN A 231 6.44 -5.77 33.13
C ASN A 231 6.29 -4.45 32.33
N THR A 232 6.82 -4.42 31.13
CA THR A 232 6.74 -3.24 30.27
C THR A 232 5.60 -3.44 29.29
N VAL A 233 4.48 -2.91 29.64
CA VAL A 233 3.30 -2.86 28.80
C VAL A 233 3.33 -1.54 28.04
N ASN A 234 3.66 -1.57 26.77
CA ASN A 234 3.37 -0.47 25.86
C ASN A 234 1.94 -0.66 25.35
N ASN A 235 1.02 -0.06 26.02
CA ASN A 235 -0.34 -0.53 25.98
C ASN A 235 -1.32 0.43 25.47
N ASP A 236 -0.96 1.49 24.87
CA ASP A 236 -1.95 2.55 24.87
C ASP A 236 -2.43 2.96 23.48
N ILE A 237 -2.17 2.16 22.44
CA ILE A 237 -2.76 2.46 21.16
C ILE A 237 -4.01 1.63 20.98
N ASN A 238 -5.10 2.31 21.18
CA ASN A 238 -6.43 1.82 20.90
C ASN A 238 -6.70 1.95 19.38
N ASN A 239 -7.18 0.90 18.75
CA ASN A 239 -7.60 0.92 17.35
C ASN A 239 -9.08 1.30 17.19
N ASN A 240 -9.80 1.57 18.29
CA ASN A 240 -11.19 2.01 18.22
C ASN A 240 -11.28 3.37 17.54
N GLY A 241 -12.20 3.47 16.63
CA GLY A 241 -12.42 4.70 15.90
C GLY A 241 -12.89 4.47 14.47
N SER A 242 -12.73 5.46 13.64
CA SER A 242 -13.17 5.41 12.26
C SER A 242 -12.13 5.99 11.30
N LEU A 243 -12.22 5.58 10.04
CA LEU A 243 -11.48 6.15 8.93
C LEU A 243 -12.46 6.59 7.85
N VAL A 244 -12.28 7.81 7.37
CA VAL A 244 -12.88 8.29 6.12
C VAL A 244 -11.74 8.61 5.16
N ARG A 245 -11.81 8.10 3.92
CA ARG A 245 -10.86 8.45 2.86
C ARG A 245 -11.59 8.78 1.59
N ILE A 246 -11.20 9.89 0.97
CA ILE A 246 -11.63 10.31 -0.36
C ILE A 246 -10.35 10.50 -1.18
N LEU A 247 -10.28 9.82 -2.30
CA LEU A 247 -9.07 9.75 -3.13
C LEU A 247 -9.48 9.90 -4.60
N ASP A 248 -8.78 10.76 -5.32
CA ASP A 248 -8.85 10.86 -6.77
C ASP A 248 -7.45 10.77 -7.35
N HIS A 249 -7.24 9.86 -8.30
CA HIS A 249 -5.95 9.70 -8.94
C HIS A 249 -6.09 9.18 -10.36
N GLY A 250 -5.07 9.42 -11.16
CA GLY A 250 -5.09 8.94 -12.53
C GLY A 250 -3.77 9.09 -13.25
N ALA A 251 -3.78 8.54 -14.47
CA ALA A 251 -2.73 8.71 -15.45
C ALA A 251 -3.38 8.90 -16.82
N ILE A 252 -3.11 10.03 -17.47
CA ILE A 252 -3.75 10.44 -18.72
C ILE A 252 -2.71 10.98 -19.72
N SER A 253 -3.06 10.94 -21.01
CA SER A 253 -2.26 11.55 -22.08
C SER A 253 -2.94 12.80 -22.61
N LEU A 254 -2.23 13.91 -22.59
CA LEU A 254 -2.71 15.22 -23.08
C LEU A 254 -2.05 15.50 -24.43
N GLY A 255 -2.64 14.93 -25.48
CA GLY A 255 -2.08 14.92 -26.84
C GLY A 255 -0.90 13.94 -26.98
N ASP A 256 -0.03 14.20 -27.94
CA ASP A 256 1.04 13.23 -28.29
C ASP A 256 2.33 13.42 -27.46
N ARG A 257 2.50 14.59 -26.85
CA ARG A 257 3.75 14.95 -26.18
C ARG A 257 3.68 15.00 -24.65
N TRP A 258 2.49 14.93 -24.05
CA TRP A 258 2.33 15.04 -22.62
C TRP A 258 1.59 13.86 -22.02
N ASP A 259 2.18 13.27 -21.01
CA ASP A 259 1.46 12.42 -20.06
C ASP A 259 1.42 13.09 -18.70
N LEU A 260 0.41 12.79 -17.92
CA LEU A 260 0.22 13.34 -16.57
C LEU A 260 -0.23 12.25 -15.63
N MET A 261 0.47 12.07 -14.52
CA MET A 261 -0.07 11.41 -13.32
C MET A 261 -0.46 12.46 -12.30
N TYR A 262 -1.51 12.18 -11.55
CA TYR A 262 -1.98 13.06 -10.49
C TYR A 262 -2.61 12.27 -9.35
N VAL A 263 -2.63 12.86 -8.17
CA VAL A 263 -3.30 12.37 -6.98
C VAL A 263 -3.80 13.53 -6.13
N GLY A 264 -4.98 13.38 -5.58
CA GLY A 264 -5.52 14.18 -4.50
C GLY A 264 -6.18 13.27 -3.48
N MET A 265 -5.84 13.40 -2.20
CA MET A 265 -6.44 12.58 -1.15
C MET A 265 -6.70 13.39 0.11
N TYR A 266 -7.84 13.11 0.71
CA TYR A 266 -8.17 13.43 2.09
C TYR A 266 -8.38 12.14 2.85
N GLN A 267 -7.73 12.02 4.00
CA GLN A 267 -7.92 10.91 4.93
C GLN A 267 -8.06 11.47 6.34
N ASP A 268 -9.06 11.00 7.04
CA ASP A 268 -9.25 11.28 8.46
C ASP A 268 -9.37 9.97 9.23
N ILE A 269 -8.49 9.78 10.18
CA ILE A 269 -8.53 8.68 11.15
C ILE A 269 -8.83 9.32 12.49
N ASP A 270 -10.04 9.14 12.97
CA ASP A 270 -10.48 9.56 14.30
C ASP A 270 -10.36 8.38 15.28
N ARG A 271 -9.60 8.57 16.35
CA ARG A 271 -9.36 7.55 17.40
C ARG A 271 -9.99 7.97 18.70
N ASP A 272 -10.61 7.02 19.42
CA ASP A 272 -11.21 7.25 20.73
C ASP A 272 -10.18 7.67 21.78
N ASP A 273 -8.92 7.27 21.62
CA ASP A 273 -7.79 7.67 22.46
C ASP A 273 -7.12 8.98 22.02
N ASN A 274 -7.69 9.68 21.06
CA ASN A 274 -7.16 10.90 20.43
C ASN A 274 -5.80 10.70 19.71
N ASN A 275 -5.48 9.50 19.26
CA ASN A 275 -4.21 9.22 18.55
C ASN A 275 -4.38 9.10 17.04
N GLY A 276 -5.42 9.66 16.50
CA GLY A 276 -5.71 9.71 15.08
C GLY A 276 -4.94 10.80 14.33
N THR A 277 -5.18 10.86 13.02
CA THR A 277 -4.55 11.82 12.12
C THR A 277 -5.48 12.25 11.00
N THR A 278 -5.42 13.52 10.62
CA THR A 278 -6.00 14.00 9.38
C THR A 278 -4.88 14.23 8.37
N TRP A 279 -4.96 13.62 7.18
CA TRP A 279 -3.95 13.71 6.13
C TRP A 279 -4.53 14.23 4.82
N TYR A 280 -3.91 15.27 4.27
CA TYR A 280 -4.16 15.77 2.93
C TYR A 280 -2.90 15.56 2.09
N THR A 281 -3.06 15.03 0.89
CA THR A 281 -1.97 14.97 -0.09
C THR A 281 -2.45 15.38 -1.47
N VAL A 282 -1.64 16.13 -2.17
CA VAL A 282 -1.82 16.43 -3.58
C VAL A 282 -0.49 16.28 -4.30
N GLY A 283 -0.53 15.72 -5.49
CA GLY A 283 0.65 15.53 -6.31
C GLY A 283 0.35 15.51 -7.79
N VAL A 284 1.28 16.00 -8.57
CA VAL A 284 1.23 15.96 -10.03
C VAL A 284 2.59 15.58 -10.59
N ARG A 285 2.60 14.77 -11.65
CA ARG A 285 3.79 14.33 -12.37
C ARG A 285 3.57 14.44 -13.88
N PRO A 286 3.68 15.66 -14.46
CA PRO A 286 3.74 15.80 -15.92
C PRO A 286 5.03 15.19 -16.48
N MET A 287 4.91 14.56 -17.63
CA MET A 287 6.01 14.05 -18.45
C MET A 287 5.93 14.65 -19.83
N PHE A 288 7.00 15.33 -20.27
CA PHE A 288 7.13 15.84 -21.60
C PHE A 288 8.01 14.91 -22.45
N LYS A 289 7.49 14.49 -23.60
CA LYS A 289 8.12 13.55 -24.54
C LYS A 289 8.90 14.34 -25.61
N TRP A 290 10.22 14.28 -25.56
CA TRP A 290 11.10 14.87 -26.56
C TRP A 290 11.18 14.01 -27.81
N THR A 291 11.35 12.70 -27.59
CA THR A 291 11.41 11.65 -28.60
C THR A 291 10.67 10.42 -28.08
N PRO A 292 10.47 9.36 -28.89
CA PRO A 292 9.86 8.11 -28.39
C PRO A 292 10.63 7.41 -27.26
N ILE A 293 11.89 7.79 -27.01
CA ILE A 293 12.73 7.16 -26.00
C ILE A 293 13.27 8.15 -24.95
N MET A 294 12.97 9.43 -25.07
CA MET A 294 13.52 10.47 -24.17
C MET A 294 12.43 11.41 -23.70
N SER A 295 12.35 11.61 -22.39
CA SER A 295 11.35 12.46 -21.74
C SER A 295 11.93 13.18 -20.53
N THR A 296 11.28 14.29 -20.14
CA THR A 296 11.54 14.98 -18.88
C THR A 296 10.31 14.90 -18.01
N LEU A 297 10.49 14.56 -16.73
CA LEU A 297 9.45 14.50 -15.72
C LEU A 297 9.68 15.60 -14.69
N LEU A 298 8.61 16.26 -14.32
CA LEU A 298 8.55 17.10 -13.13
C LEU A 298 7.56 16.48 -12.16
N GLU A 299 7.94 16.28 -10.91
CA GLU A 299 7.00 15.89 -9.86
C GLU A 299 6.93 16.96 -8.80
N VAL A 300 5.72 17.34 -8.44
CA VAL A 300 5.46 18.26 -7.34
C VAL A 300 4.44 17.60 -6.42
N GLY A 301 4.78 17.52 -5.13
CA GLY A 301 3.91 16.97 -4.09
C GLY A 301 3.86 17.85 -2.87
N TYR A 302 2.70 17.85 -2.23
CA TYR A 302 2.45 18.49 -0.95
C TYR A 302 1.68 17.55 -0.04
N ASP A 303 2.12 17.44 1.20
CA ASP A 303 1.49 16.70 2.28
C ASP A 303 1.24 17.57 3.49
N ASN A 304 0.13 17.35 4.15
CA ASN A 304 -0.25 17.99 5.39
C ASN A 304 -0.83 16.92 6.31
N VAL A 305 -0.17 16.68 7.44
CA VAL A 305 -0.59 15.67 8.42
C VAL A 305 -0.76 16.31 9.78
N LYS A 306 -2.01 16.38 10.23
CA LYS A 306 -2.39 16.91 11.54
C LYS A 306 -2.56 15.77 12.54
N SER A 307 -1.95 15.90 13.71
CA SER A 307 -2.19 14.98 14.83
C SER A 307 -3.47 15.36 15.57
N GLN A 308 -4.33 14.37 15.82
CA GLN A 308 -5.51 14.53 16.66
C GLN A 308 -5.12 14.92 18.10
N ARG A 309 -4.12 14.24 18.67
CA ARG A 309 -3.68 14.40 20.05
C ARG A 309 -3.01 15.75 20.33
N THR A 310 -2.08 16.15 19.49
CA THR A 310 -1.29 17.40 19.71
C THR A 310 -1.94 18.60 19.06
N SER A 311 -2.85 18.39 18.11
CA SER A 311 -3.41 19.42 17.22
C SER A 311 -2.39 20.14 16.34
N ASP A 312 -1.11 19.75 16.39
CA ASP A 312 -0.06 20.29 15.53
C ASP A 312 -0.10 19.65 14.15
N THR A 313 0.40 20.36 13.16
CA THR A 313 0.41 19.94 11.76
C THR A 313 1.82 19.95 11.21
N ASN A 314 2.23 18.82 10.63
CA ASN A 314 3.44 18.72 9.83
C ASN A 314 3.09 18.84 8.35
N ASN A 315 3.85 19.67 7.64
CA ASN A 315 3.74 19.84 6.20
C ASN A 315 5.00 19.33 5.52
N GLN A 316 4.86 18.85 4.30
CA GLN A 316 5.99 18.50 3.44
C GLN A 316 5.74 18.98 2.02
N TYR A 317 6.75 19.59 1.42
CA TYR A 317 6.81 19.94 0.00
C TYR A 317 7.93 19.16 -0.64
N LYS A 318 7.69 18.63 -1.81
CA LYS A 318 8.69 17.91 -2.59
C LYS A 318 8.60 18.26 -4.06
N ILE A 319 9.73 18.59 -4.66
CA ILE A 319 9.86 18.86 -6.09
C ILE A 319 10.97 17.99 -6.63
N THR A 320 10.70 17.23 -7.68
CA THR A 320 11.70 16.41 -8.37
C THR A 320 11.68 16.71 -9.86
N LEU A 321 12.84 16.98 -10.42
CA LEU A 321 13.07 17.06 -11.87
C LEU A 321 13.87 15.83 -12.29
N ALA A 322 13.43 15.13 -13.33
CA ALA A 322 14.13 13.97 -13.85
C ALA A 322 14.21 14.01 -15.37
N GLN A 323 15.40 13.74 -15.90
CA GLN A 323 15.60 13.39 -17.30
C GLN A 323 15.58 11.88 -17.46
N GLN A 324 14.76 11.37 -18.38
CA GLN A 324 14.48 9.94 -18.52
C GLN A 324 14.77 9.46 -19.94
N TRP A 325 15.33 8.24 -20.03
CA TRP A 325 15.41 7.42 -21.24
C TRP A 325 14.64 6.12 -20.99
N GLN A 326 13.76 5.75 -21.90
CA GLN A 326 12.83 4.63 -21.70
C GLN A 326 12.51 3.90 -23.01
N ALA A 327 12.07 2.66 -22.92
CA ALA A 327 11.69 1.86 -24.06
C ALA A 327 10.23 2.11 -24.45
N GLY A 328 9.96 3.24 -25.10
CA GLY A 328 8.63 3.66 -25.54
C GLY A 328 8.27 5.06 -25.02
N ASP A 329 7.13 5.59 -25.44
CA ASP A 329 6.73 6.97 -25.18
C ASP A 329 5.63 7.14 -24.12
N SER A 330 5.17 6.06 -23.50
CA SER A 330 4.21 6.12 -22.41
C SER A 330 4.88 6.34 -21.06
N ILE A 331 4.21 7.02 -20.13
CA ILE A 331 4.66 7.15 -18.74
C ILE A 331 4.86 5.78 -18.05
N TRP A 332 4.26 4.72 -18.61
CA TRP A 332 4.39 3.33 -18.18
C TRP A 332 5.50 2.53 -18.87
N SER A 333 6.16 3.11 -19.89
CA SER A 333 7.18 2.38 -20.65
C SER A 333 8.40 2.03 -19.79
N ARG A 334 8.83 0.78 -19.88
CA ARG A 334 10.02 0.25 -19.18
C ARG A 334 10.82 -0.65 -20.14
N PRO A 335 12.15 -0.82 -19.97
CA PRO A 335 12.97 -0.24 -18.93
C PRO A 335 13.09 1.29 -19.03
N ALA A 336 13.38 1.93 -17.91
CA ALA A 336 13.63 3.35 -17.82
C ALA A 336 14.90 3.63 -16.99
N ILE A 337 15.72 4.57 -17.46
CA ILE A 337 16.86 5.13 -16.73
C ILE A 337 16.56 6.59 -16.48
N ARG A 338 16.70 7.05 -15.25
CA ARG A 338 16.45 8.43 -14.84
C ARG A 338 17.65 9.03 -14.15
N LEU A 339 17.98 10.26 -14.51
CA LEU A 339 18.83 11.14 -13.70
C LEU A 339 17.93 12.17 -13.08
N PHE A 340 18.01 12.39 -11.77
CA PHE A 340 17.07 13.24 -11.05
C PHE A 340 17.76 14.16 -10.04
N ALA A 341 17.08 15.26 -9.75
CA ALA A 341 17.34 16.15 -8.63
C ALA A 341 16.03 16.36 -7.87
N THR A 342 16.06 16.20 -6.56
CA THR A 342 14.93 16.39 -5.67
C THR A 342 15.26 17.41 -4.60
N TYR A 343 14.35 18.34 -4.38
CA TYR A 343 14.33 19.22 -3.20
C TYR A 343 13.11 18.87 -2.36
N ALA A 344 13.32 18.71 -1.06
CA ALA A 344 12.25 18.48 -0.08
C ALA A 344 12.39 19.43 1.09
N LYS A 345 11.26 19.89 1.62
CA LYS A 345 11.16 20.68 2.83
C LYS A 345 10.01 20.17 3.68
N TRP A 346 10.22 20.05 4.99
CA TRP A 346 9.22 19.47 5.90
C TRP A 346 9.22 20.16 7.27
N ASP A 347 8.10 19.98 8.00
CA ASP A 347 7.96 20.35 9.41
C ASP A 347 8.17 19.14 10.32
N GLU A 348 8.58 19.38 11.57
CA GLU A 348 8.70 18.38 12.63
C GLU A 348 8.08 18.90 13.94
N LYS A 349 6.83 19.38 13.87
CA LYS A 349 6.14 19.95 15.03
C LYS A 349 5.60 18.87 15.98
N TRP A 350 5.38 17.69 15.46
CA TRP A 350 4.97 16.53 16.22
C TRP A 350 5.54 15.24 15.62
N GLY A 351 5.62 14.21 16.46
CA GLY A 351 6.11 12.88 16.06
C GLY A 351 5.41 11.78 16.85
N TYR A 352 5.89 10.54 16.69
CA TYR A 352 5.46 9.39 17.47
C TYR A 352 6.60 8.92 18.37
N ASP A 353 6.29 8.67 19.64
CA ASP A 353 7.11 7.92 20.58
C ASP A 353 6.32 6.69 21.02
N ASN A 354 6.87 5.49 20.78
CA ASN A 354 6.19 4.22 21.03
C ASN A 354 4.76 4.17 20.46
N GLY A 355 4.53 4.81 19.31
CA GLY A 355 3.26 4.86 18.65
C GLY A 355 2.27 5.92 19.17
N ILE A 356 2.60 6.65 20.21
CA ILE A 356 1.79 7.75 20.75
C ILE A 356 2.26 9.06 20.19
N ALA A 357 1.35 9.87 19.65
CA ALA A 357 1.67 11.17 19.13
C ALA A 357 2.07 12.13 20.25
N TYR A 358 3.20 12.81 20.10
CA TYR A 358 3.70 13.81 21.03
C TYR A 358 4.05 15.12 20.30
N LYS A 359 3.97 16.22 21.05
CA LYS A 359 4.44 17.52 20.56
C LYS A 359 5.97 17.59 20.62
N ASP A 360 6.61 17.85 19.51
CA ASP A 360 8.05 18.06 19.51
C ASP A 360 8.38 19.45 20.08
N THR A 361 8.77 19.46 21.36
CA THR A 361 9.24 20.66 22.04
C THR A 361 10.77 20.77 22.04
N SER A 362 11.47 19.84 21.40
CA SER A 362 12.93 19.71 21.44
C SER A 362 13.66 20.66 20.50
N ALA A 363 12.99 21.66 19.92
CA ALA A 363 13.63 22.77 19.19
C ALA A 363 14.72 23.49 19.98
N THR A 364 14.98 23.10 21.24
CA THR A 364 15.99 23.70 22.11
C THR A 364 17.18 22.80 22.41
N THR A 365 17.23 21.53 22.05
CA THR A 365 18.31 20.64 22.55
C THR A 365 19.07 19.85 21.47
N TYR A 366 18.55 19.73 20.27
CA TYR A 366 19.29 19.23 19.12
C TYR A 366 19.13 20.23 17.98
N SER A 367 20.24 20.82 17.55
CA SER A 367 20.32 21.42 16.22
C SER A 367 20.16 20.27 15.23
N ARG A 368 18.93 19.81 15.01
CA ARG A 368 18.58 19.08 13.81
C ARG A 368 18.89 20.01 12.67
N GLY A 369 19.59 19.50 11.68
CA GLY A 369 19.92 20.26 10.49
C GLY A 369 18.69 20.90 9.87
N ASP A 370 18.90 21.70 8.87
CA ASP A 370 17.84 22.38 8.13
C ASP A 370 16.73 21.38 7.78
N ASN A 371 15.47 21.78 7.97
CA ASN A 371 14.28 20.98 7.63
C ASN A 371 14.03 20.97 6.12
N ASP A 372 15.09 20.98 5.33
CA ASP A 372 15.10 20.86 3.89
C ASP A 372 16.37 20.16 3.39
N GLU A 373 16.25 19.49 2.26
CA GLU A 373 17.36 18.72 1.70
C GLU A 373 17.28 18.64 0.18
N TRP A 374 18.46 18.64 -0.45
CA TRP A 374 18.66 18.28 -1.84
C TRP A 374 19.19 16.87 -1.98
N SER A 375 18.61 16.10 -2.85
CA SER A 375 19.14 14.79 -3.26
C SER A 375 19.26 14.69 -4.78
N PHE A 376 20.33 14.01 -5.22
CA PHE A 376 20.63 13.78 -6.62
C PHE A 376 20.92 12.31 -6.84
N GLY A 377 20.51 11.77 -7.98
CA GLY A 377 20.78 10.36 -8.22
C GLY A 377 20.44 9.89 -9.62
N ALA A 378 20.72 8.61 -9.81
CA ALA A 378 20.32 7.84 -10.97
C ALA A 378 19.42 6.68 -10.51
N GLN A 379 18.39 6.40 -11.29
CA GLN A 379 17.46 5.29 -11.06
C GLN A 379 17.35 4.45 -12.30
N MET A 380 17.31 3.14 -12.12
CA MET A 380 16.87 2.19 -13.12
C MET A 380 15.57 1.53 -12.65
N GLU A 381 14.63 1.39 -13.56
CA GLU A 381 13.37 0.72 -13.31
C GLU A 381 13.05 -0.21 -14.50
N ILE A 382 12.74 -1.45 -14.22
CA ILE A 382 12.39 -2.45 -15.22
C ILE A 382 11.30 -3.38 -14.73
N TRP A 383 10.34 -3.66 -15.59
CA TRP A 383 9.42 -4.80 -15.50
C TRP A 383 9.14 -5.34 -16.90
N TRP A 384 8.77 -6.59 -17.00
CA TRP A 384 8.44 -7.26 -18.25
C TRP A 384 7.31 -8.29 -18.04
#